data_379a6d40f8bd449079e065ea0b7ad90a
#
_entry.id   379a6d40f8bd449079e065ea0b7ad90a
#
_cell.length_a   1.000
_cell.length_b   1.000
_cell.length_c   1.000
_cell.angle_alpha   90.00
_cell.angle_beta   90.00
_cell.angle_gamma   90.00
#
_symmetry.space_group_name_H-M   'P 1'
#
loop_
_entity.id
_entity.type
_entity.pdbx_description
1 polymer ?
#
loop_
_entity_poly.entity_id
_entity_poly.type
_entity_poly.pdbx_seq_one_letter_code
_entity_poly.pdbx_strand_id
1 'polypeptide(L)'
;MRCRGALSVFAVVLFVAVAAPEVSARPLTERGAASAPRNTALIAAVNTVRTAHLLPLLQVNANLSRAARSHSRDMLVHAYFAHGNFALRMSRFAVRGRVFAENLAWGRGVMSANATVAHWLASPPHRTVLLDPSLRRIGVATPIGAFGGFARATLVTADFAG
;
A
#
# COMPACT_ATOMS: atom_id res chain seq x y z
N MET A 1 14.51 -13.67 82.94
CA MET A 1 13.52 -13.77 81.87
C MET A 1 13.68 -12.54 80.96
N ARG A 2 14.18 -12.71 79.77
CA ARG A 2 14.42 -11.63 78.81
C ARG A 2 13.48 -11.84 77.62
N CYS A 3 12.49 -11.00 77.44
CA CYS A 3 11.62 -10.99 76.25
C CYS A 3 12.36 -10.30 75.12
N ARG A 4 12.56 -11.01 74.03
CA ARG A 4 13.09 -10.49 72.74
C ARG A 4 11.88 -10.04 71.92
N GLY A 5 11.78 -8.75 71.69
CA GLY A 5 10.81 -8.17 70.74
C GLY A 5 11.31 -8.38 69.31
N ALA A 6 10.49 -8.98 68.45
CA ALA A 6 10.75 -9.12 67.05
C ALA A 6 10.32 -7.84 66.30
N LEU A 7 11.26 -7.18 65.64
CA LEU A 7 10.93 -6.08 64.71
C LEU A 7 10.51 -6.71 63.38
N SER A 8 9.24 -6.52 63.02
CA SER A 8 8.76 -6.86 61.66
C SER A 8 9.05 -5.67 60.72
N VAL A 9 9.94 -5.89 59.75
CA VAL A 9 10.20 -4.92 58.68
C VAL A 9 9.18 -5.17 57.57
N PHE A 10 8.23 -4.23 57.39
CA PHE A 10 7.35 -4.22 56.23
C PHE A 10 8.07 -3.63 55.02
N ALA A 11 8.39 -4.47 54.02
CA ALA A 11 8.88 -4.03 52.73
C ALA A 11 7.71 -3.52 51.88
N VAL A 12 7.68 -2.22 51.62
CA VAL A 12 6.71 -1.62 50.66
C VAL A 12 7.28 -1.84 49.26
N VAL A 13 6.65 -2.74 48.54
CA VAL A 13 6.96 -2.94 47.08
C VAL A 13 6.18 -1.90 46.29
N LEU A 14 6.89 -0.88 45.81
CA LEU A 14 6.34 0.12 44.89
C LEU A 14 6.19 -0.47 43.51
N PHE A 15 4.97 -0.81 43.08
CA PHE A 15 4.70 -1.19 41.67
C PHE A 15 4.66 0.08 40.82
N VAL A 16 5.72 0.29 40.03
CA VAL A 16 5.72 1.29 38.96
C VAL A 16 5.00 0.64 37.75
N ALA A 17 3.77 1.03 37.53
CA ALA A 17 3.04 0.66 36.31
C ALA A 17 3.65 1.42 35.12
N VAL A 18 4.46 0.76 34.33
CA VAL A 18 4.90 1.27 33.02
C VAL A 18 3.72 1.17 32.07
N ALA A 19 3.06 2.28 31.80
CA ALA A 19 2.03 2.37 30.78
C ALA A 19 2.67 2.12 29.41
N ALA A 20 2.34 1.00 28.78
CA ALA A 20 2.68 0.74 27.39
C ALA A 20 2.00 1.81 26.49
N PRO A 21 2.69 2.37 25.48
CA PRO A 21 2.04 3.31 24.57
C PRO A 21 0.92 2.57 23.82
N GLU A 22 -0.32 3.04 24.01
CA GLU A 22 -1.45 2.59 23.20
C GLU A 22 -1.21 2.96 21.74
N VAL A 23 -0.87 1.97 20.93
CA VAL A 23 -0.85 2.11 19.48
C VAL A 23 -2.31 2.21 19.03
N SER A 24 -2.80 3.44 18.95
CA SER A 24 -4.14 3.73 18.45
C SER A 24 -4.23 3.25 16.99
N ALA A 25 -4.82 2.07 16.81
CA ALA A 25 -5.09 1.53 15.47
C ALA A 25 -6.21 2.37 14.85
N ARG A 26 -5.86 3.30 13.94
CA ARG A 26 -6.84 4.05 13.15
C ARG A 26 -7.80 3.09 12.45
N PRO A 27 -9.13 3.33 12.51
CA PRO A 27 -10.12 2.47 11.88
C PRO A 27 -9.85 2.29 10.38
N LEU A 28 -10.17 1.11 9.85
CA LEU A 28 -9.95 0.75 8.44
C LEU A 28 -10.66 1.69 7.44
N THR A 29 -11.73 2.33 7.86
CA THR A 29 -12.48 3.35 7.10
C THR A 29 -11.68 4.62 6.87
N GLU A 30 -10.94 5.13 7.86
CA GLU A 30 -10.08 6.30 7.70
C GLU A 30 -8.87 6.02 6.80
N ARG A 31 -8.33 4.79 6.81
CA ARG A 31 -7.25 4.38 5.90
C ARG A 31 -7.70 4.36 4.44
N GLY A 32 -8.96 4.01 4.18
CA GLY A 32 -9.55 4.04 2.83
C GLY A 32 -9.71 5.46 2.30
N ALA A 33 -10.24 6.37 3.11
CA ALA A 33 -10.44 7.77 2.73
C ALA A 33 -9.11 8.50 2.43
N ALA A 34 -8.06 8.25 3.21
CA ALA A 34 -6.75 8.87 3.00
C ALA A 34 -5.99 8.35 1.76
N SER A 35 -6.37 7.20 1.18
CA SER A 35 -5.75 6.69 -0.05
C SER A 35 -6.37 7.24 -1.33
N ALA A 36 -7.62 7.67 -1.30
CA ALA A 36 -8.32 8.15 -2.49
C ALA A 36 -7.62 9.34 -3.19
N PRO A 37 -7.20 10.41 -2.51
CA PRO A 37 -6.46 11.51 -3.14
C PRO A 37 -5.13 11.06 -3.76
N ARG A 38 -4.41 10.12 -3.12
CA ARG A 38 -3.16 9.59 -3.65
C ARG A 38 -3.37 8.75 -4.90
N ASN A 39 -4.42 7.93 -4.93
CA ASN A 39 -4.79 7.15 -6.10
C ASN A 39 -5.12 8.07 -7.29
N THR A 40 -5.90 9.12 -7.06
CA THR A 40 -6.24 10.12 -8.10
C THR A 40 -4.99 10.82 -8.62
N ALA A 41 -4.11 11.25 -7.73
CA ALA A 41 -2.85 11.90 -8.11
C ALA A 41 -1.95 10.97 -8.93
N LEU A 42 -1.89 9.67 -8.57
CA LEU A 42 -1.09 8.70 -9.33
C LEU A 42 -1.65 8.47 -10.73
N ILE A 43 -2.97 8.32 -10.87
CA ILE A 43 -3.62 8.17 -12.19
C ILE A 43 -3.38 9.41 -13.05
N ALA A 44 -3.49 10.62 -12.48
CA ALA A 44 -3.21 11.86 -13.19
C ALA A 44 -1.76 11.91 -13.67
N ALA A 45 -0.78 11.55 -12.81
CA ALA A 45 0.63 11.55 -13.19
C ALA A 45 0.93 10.52 -14.29
N VAL A 46 0.33 9.32 -14.25
CA VAL A 46 0.44 8.33 -15.32
C VAL A 46 -0.14 8.89 -16.62
N ASN A 47 -1.31 9.51 -16.58
CA ASN A 47 -1.96 10.10 -17.76
C ASN A 47 -1.18 11.29 -18.33
N THR A 48 -0.51 12.10 -17.50
CA THR A 48 0.41 13.16 -17.95
C THR A 48 1.54 12.58 -18.81
N VAL A 49 2.17 11.51 -18.35
CA VAL A 49 3.21 10.82 -19.13
C VAL A 49 2.66 10.27 -20.43
N ARG A 50 1.49 9.62 -20.41
CA ARG A 50 0.87 9.06 -21.62
C ARG A 50 0.53 10.17 -22.63
N THR A 51 0.00 11.29 -22.17
CA THR A 51 -0.23 12.47 -23.04
C THR A 51 1.06 12.98 -23.68
N ALA A 52 2.15 13.08 -22.94
CA ALA A 52 3.44 13.49 -23.45
C ALA A 52 4.02 12.52 -24.52
N HIS A 53 3.55 11.25 -24.50
CA HIS A 53 3.88 10.24 -25.50
C HIS A 53 2.80 10.02 -26.56
N LEU A 54 1.81 10.92 -26.66
CA LEU A 54 0.69 10.86 -27.61
C LEU A 54 -0.14 9.57 -27.51
N LEU A 55 -0.22 8.99 -26.30
CA LEU A 55 -0.96 7.75 -26.02
C LEU A 55 -2.37 8.07 -25.49
N PRO A 56 -3.35 7.18 -25.70
CA PRO A 56 -4.67 7.34 -25.13
C PRO A 56 -4.63 7.38 -23.61
N LEU A 57 -5.44 8.26 -23.01
CA LEU A 57 -5.60 8.34 -21.57
C LEU A 57 -6.21 7.04 -21.02
N LEU A 58 -5.76 6.65 -19.84
CA LEU A 58 -6.33 5.54 -19.10
C LEU A 58 -7.56 6.01 -18.30
N GLN A 59 -8.67 5.32 -18.45
CA GLN A 59 -9.88 5.54 -17.68
C GLN A 59 -9.88 4.71 -16.41
N VAL A 60 -10.38 5.28 -15.32
CA VAL A 60 -10.50 4.57 -14.04
C VAL A 60 -11.52 3.43 -14.17
N ASN A 61 -11.12 2.23 -13.72
CA ASN A 61 -12.00 1.08 -13.69
C ASN A 61 -12.17 0.57 -12.25
N ALA A 62 -13.41 0.44 -11.79
CA ALA A 62 -13.72 0.05 -10.42
C ALA A 62 -13.25 -1.37 -10.09
N ASN A 63 -13.32 -2.30 -11.04
CA ASN A 63 -12.90 -3.69 -10.83
C ASN A 63 -11.37 -3.77 -10.67
N LEU A 64 -10.60 -3.07 -11.54
CA LEU A 64 -9.16 -2.93 -11.40
C LEU A 64 -8.78 -2.26 -10.07
N SER A 65 -9.50 -1.21 -9.67
CA SER A 65 -9.24 -0.54 -8.39
C SER A 65 -9.49 -1.46 -7.18
N ARG A 66 -10.50 -2.34 -7.24
CA ARG A 66 -10.74 -3.35 -6.20
C ARG A 66 -9.65 -4.43 -6.20
N ALA A 67 -9.22 -4.88 -7.38
CA ALA A 67 -8.14 -5.84 -7.53
C ALA A 67 -6.83 -5.31 -6.96
N ALA A 68 -6.41 -4.11 -7.37
CA ALA A 68 -5.22 -3.43 -6.87
C ALA A 68 -5.25 -3.23 -5.35
N ARG A 69 -6.40 -2.83 -4.79
CA ARG A 69 -6.58 -2.67 -3.34
C ARG A 69 -6.45 -3.99 -2.60
N SER A 70 -7.07 -5.05 -3.11
CA SER A 70 -6.97 -6.39 -2.51
C SER A 70 -5.51 -6.84 -2.47
N HIS A 71 -4.78 -6.69 -3.57
CA HIS A 71 -3.38 -7.11 -3.69
C HIS A 71 -2.44 -6.30 -2.80
N SER A 72 -2.55 -4.96 -2.81
CA SER A 72 -1.73 -4.13 -1.93
C SER A 72 -1.97 -4.43 -0.45
N ARG A 73 -3.21 -4.75 -0.04
CA ARG A 73 -3.51 -5.14 1.34
C ARG A 73 -2.92 -6.50 1.68
N ASP A 74 -3.01 -7.45 0.77
CA ASP A 74 -2.46 -8.79 0.94
C ASP A 74 -0.94 -8.73 1.12
N MET A 75 -0.23 -7.96 0.29
CA MET A 75 1.20 -7.71 0.43
C MET A 75 1.56 -7.09 1.79
N LEU A 76 0.77 -6.12 2.29
CA LEU A 76 0.99 -5.51 3.60
C LEU A 76 0.78 -6.49 4.75
N VAL A 77 -0.29 -7.29 4.69
CA VAL A 77 -0.67 -8.23 5.77
C VAL A 77 0.33 -9.37 5.87
N HIS A 78 0.78 -9.89 4.74
CA HIS A 78 1.67 -11.05 4.68
C HIS A 78 3.14 -10.69 4.47
N ALA A 79 3.47 -9.39 4.48
CA ALA A 79 4.83 -8.85 4.40
C ALA A 79 5.64 -9.37 3.20
N TYR A 80 5.03 -9.48 2.02
CA TYR A 80 5.71 -9.87 0.77
C TYR A 80 5.56 -8.77 -0.31
N PHE A 81 6.41 -8.82 -1.35
CA PHE A 81 6.34 -7.92 -2.50
C PHE A 81 6.55 -8.73 -3.78
N ALA A 82 5.46 -9.05 -4.47
CA ALA A 82 5.46 -9.81 -5.72
C ALA A 82 4.12 -9.63 -6.45
N HIS A 83 4.07 -9.91 -7.74
CA HIS A 83 2.84 -9.89 -8.56
C HIS A 83 1.79 -10.93 -8.11
N GLY A 84 2.24 -12.03 -7.48
CA GLY A 84 1.38 -13.12 -7.06
C GLY A 84 0.63 -13.78 -8.23
N ASN A 85 -0.53 -14.37 -7.97
CA ASN A 85 -1.36 -14.93 -9.04
C ASN A 85 -2.23 -13.83 -9.68
N PHE A 86 -1.62 -13.05 -10.55
CA PHE A 86 -2.24 -11.92 -11.23
C PHE A 86 -3.46 -12.33 -12.06
N ALA A 87 -3.37 -13.41 -12.83
CA ALA A 87 -4.47 -13.88 -13.68
C ALA A 87 -5.71 -14.27 -12.86
N LEU A 88 -5.50 -15.01 -11.77
CA LEU A 88 -6.59 -15.37 -10.84
C LEU A 88 -7.22 -14.12 -10.21
N ARG A 89 -6.39 -13.12 -9.86
CA ARG A 89 -6.89 -11.86 -9.31
C ARG A 89 -7.77 -11.12 -10.31
N MET A 90 -7.35 -10.98 -11.57
CA MET A 90 -8.16 -10.36 -12.63
C MET A 90 -9.49 -11.08 -12.79
N SER A 91 -9.50 -12.40 -12.83
CA SER A 91 -10.71 -13.22 -12.90
C SER A 91 -11.62 -13.02 -11.68
N ARG A 92 -11.08 -13.10 -10.47
CA ARG A 92 -11.82 -12.95 -9.21
C ARG A 92 -12.55 -11.60 -9.09
N PHE A 93 -11.97 -10.55 -9.63
CA PHE A 93 -12.56 -9.20 -9.63
C PHE A 93 -13.35 -8.91 -10.91
N ALA A 94 -13.59 -9.93 -11.76
CA ALA A 94 -14.35 -9.82 -13.01
C ALA A 94 -13.80 -8.67 -13.92
N VAL A 95 -12.49 -8.52 -13.96
CA VAL A 95 -11.86 -7.57 -14.88
C VAL A 95 -11.95 -8.12 -16.29
N ARG A 96 -12.49 -7.33 -17.20
CA ARG A 96 -12.64 -7.69 -18.61
C ARG A 96 -11.54 -7.01 -19.42
N GLY A 97 -11.03 -7.69 -20.47
CA GLY A 97 -9.99 -7.15 -21.36
C GLY A 97 -9.34 -8.26 -22.18
N ARG A 98 -8.56 -7.84 -23.16
CA ARG A 98 -7.69 -8.74 -23.97
C ARG A 98 -6.25 -8.67 -23.52
N VAL A 99 -5.84 -7.51 -22.98
CA VAL A 99 -4.49 -7.26 -22.47
C VAL A 99 -4.61 -6.84 -21.02
N PHE A 100 -3.74 -7.37 -20.19
CA PHE A 100 -3.65 -7.03 -18.78
C PHE A 100 -2.19 -6.81 -18.38
N ALA A 101 -1.95 -5.87 -17.50
CA ALA A 101 -0.60 -5.59 -16.98
C ALA A 101 -0.68 -5.06 -15.54
N GLU A 102 0.44 -5.13 -14.84
CA GLU A 102 0.58 -4.62 -13.48
C GLU A 102 1.93 -3.93 -13.30
N ASN A 103 1.94 -2.79 -12.64
CA ASN A 103 3.13 -2.18 -12.07
C ASN A 103 3.02 -2.12 -10.56
N LEU A 104 4.08 -2.53 -9.89
CA LEU A 104 4.23 -2.47 -8.43
C LEU A 104 5.31 -1.46 -8.04
N ALA A 105 5.15 -0.82 -6.89
CA ALA A 105 6.20 -0.07 -6.23
C ALA A 105 6.00 -0.09 -4.71
N TRP A 106 7.07 0.12 -3.96
CA TRP A 106 6.97 0.42 -2.55
C TRP A 106 8.11 1.34 -2.13
N GLY A 107 7.91 2.06 -1.04
CA GLY A 107 8.92 2.93 -0.48
C GLY A 107 8.61 3.38 0.93
N ARG A 108 9.64 3.80 1.65
CA ARG A 108 9.52 4.33 3.01
C ARG A 108 8.66 5.58 3.05
N GLY A 109 7.80 5.68 4.05
CA GLY A 109 6.93 6.84 4.26
C GLY A 109 5.85 7.00 3.21
N VAL A 110 5.55 8.23 2.82
CA VAL A 110 4.58 8.57 1.78
C VAL A 110 5.30 8.74 0.45
N MET A 111 4.99 7.89 -0.52
CA MET A 111 5.48 8.08 -1.90
C MET A 111 4.56 9.05 -2.64
N SER A 112 5.16 10.06 -3.30
CA SER A 112 4.41 10.93 -4.20
C SER A 112 4.10 10.23 -5.53
N ALA A 113 3.04 10.67 -6.20
CA ALA A 113 2.68 10.17 -7.52
C ALA A 113 3.80 10.34 -8.55
N ASN A 114 4.42 11.53 -8.60
CA ASN A 114 5.51 11.82 -9.53
C ASN A 114 6.75 10.97 -9.26
N ALA A 115 7.13 10.75 -7.99
CA ALA A 115 8.25 9.89 -7.65
C ALA A 115 7.98 8.43 -8.06
N THR A 116 6.74 7.94 -7.87
CA THR A 116 6.33 6.59 -8.29
C THR A 116 6.43 6.43 -9.80
N VAL A 117 5.90 7.38 -10.56
CA VAL A 117 5.93 7.34 -12.03
C VAL A 117 7.37 7.47 -12.56
N ALA A 118 8.19 8.36 -11.98
CA ALA A 118 9.61 8.49 -12.34
C ALA A 118 10.38 7.19 -12.11
N HIS A 119 10.13 6.50 -10.98
CA HIS A 119 10.70 5.20 -10.70
C HIS A 119 10.31 4.14 -11.76
N TRP A 120 9.03 4.10 -12.13
CA TRP A 120 8.55 3.19 -13.18
C TRP A 120 9.14 3.50 -14.56
N LEU A 121 9.28 4.79 -14.90
CA LEU A 121 9.90 5.20 -16.18
C LEU A 121 11.39 4.85 -16.26
N ALA A 122 12.10 4.86 -15.14
CA ALA A 122 13.50 4.47 -15.04
C ALA A 122 13.73 2.95 -15.16
N SER A 123 12.68 2.14 -14.95
CA SER A 123 12.73 0.68 -15.03
C SER A 123 12.15 0.18 -16.35
N PRO A 124 12.93 -0.46 -17.24
CA PRO A 124 12.44 -0.88 -18.55
C PRO A 124 11.15 -1.70 -18.54
N PRO A 125 10.97 -2.73 -17.67
CA PRO A 125 9.72 -3.50 -17.66
C PRO A 125 8.51 -2.66 -17.23
N HIS A 126 8.65 -1.80 -16.21
CA HIS A 126 7.55 -0.94 -15.77
C HIS A 126 7.23 0.16 -16.80
N ARG A 127 8.26 0.71 -17.45
CA ARG A 127 8.10 1.69 -18.54
C ARG A 127 7.30 1.11 -19.69
N THR A 128 7.58 -0.14 -20.10
CA THR A 128 6.85 -0.83 -21.17
C THR A 128 5.35 -0.85 -20.85
N VAL A 129 4.96 -1.17 -19.63
CA VAL A 129 3.55 -1.15 -19.21
C VAL A 129 2.96 0.26 -19.25
N LEU A 130 3.66 1.28 -18.72
CA LEU A 130 3.15 2.66 -18.72
C LEU A 130 2.90 3.20 -20.14
N LEU A 131 3.70 2.77 -21.10
CA LEU A 131 3.68 3.26 -22.49
C LEU A 131 3.00 2.30 -23.47
N ASP A 132 2.38 1.22 -22.98
CA ASP A 132 1.64 0.29 -23.85
C ASP A 132 0.41 0.97 -24.46
N PRO A 133 0.37 1.12 -25.81
CA PRO A 133 -0.71 1.78 -26.51
C PRO A 133 -2.02 0.97 -26.52
N SER A 134 -1.99 -0.31 -26.15
CA SER A 134 -3.18 -1.17 -26.12
C SER A 134 -4.00 -0.98 -24.82
N LEU A 135 -3.40 -0.48 -23.75
CA LEU A 135 -4.07 -0.25 -22.48
C LEU A 135 -5.02 0.94 -22.53
N ARG A 136 -6.20 0.79 -21.91
CA ARG A 136 -7.28 1.79 -21.89
C ARG A 136 -7.80 2.09 -20.50
N ARG A 137 -7.57 1.20 -19.53
CA ARG A 137 -8.15 1.28 -18.18
C ARG A 137 -7.10 1.06 -17.13
N ILE A 138 -7.31 1.68 -15.99
CA ILE A 138 -6.41 1.60 -14.82
C ILE A 138 -7.21 1.51 -13.53
N GLY A 139 -6.67 0.76 -12.57
CA GLY A 139 -7.06 0.82 -11.17
C GLY A 139 -5.83 0.86 -10.30
N VAL A 140 -5.81 1.72 -9.29
CA VAL A 140 -4.66 1.86 -8.41
C VAL A 140 -5.03 1.76 -6.94
N ALA A 141 -4.07 1.34 -6.14
CA ALA A 141 -4.13 1.37 -4.69
C ALA A 141 -2.78 1.81 -4.12
N THR A 142 -2.83 2.70 -3.11
CA THR A 142 -1.64 3.26 -2.46
C THR A 142 -1.78 3.22 -0.93
N PRO A 143 -2.03 2.03 -0.31
CA PRO A 143 -2.13 1.94 1.14
C PRO A 143 -0.78 2.23 1.79
N ILE A 144 -0.84 2.69 3.05
CA ILE A 144 0.31 2.89 3.91
C ILE A 144 0.18 1.95 5.11
N GLY A 145 1.25 1.26 5.43
CA GLY A 145 1.33 0.35 6.57
C GLY A 145 2.76 0.03 6.96
N ALA A 146 2.92 -0.85 7.93
CA ALA A 146 4.24 -1.41 8.26
C ALA A 146 4.67 -2.35 7.13
N PHE A 147 5.87 -2.15 6.59
CA PHE A 147 6.41 -2.99 5.52
C PHE A 147 7.93 -2.81 5.38
N GLY A 148 8.66 -3.89 5.04
CA GLY A 148 10.09 -3.84 4.77
C GLY A 148 10.93 -3.35 5.95
N GLY A 149 10.50 -3.62 7.19
CA GLY A 149 11.19 -3.14 8.40
C GLY A 149 10.84 -1.69 8.80
N PHE A 150 9.96 -1.01 8.07
CA PHE A 150 9.54 0.35 8.38
C PHE A 150 8.12 0.38 8.95
N ALA A 151 7.89 1.14 10.03
CA ALA A 151 6.56 1.33 10.62
C ALA A 151 5.58 2.01 9.64
N ARG A 152 6.09 2.77 8.67
CA ARG A 152 5.33 3.44 7.62
C ARG A 152 6.03 3.26 6.27
N ALA A 153 5.39 2.54 5.38
CA ALA A 153 5.77 2.42 3.97
C ALA A 153 4.52 2.55 3.10
N THR A 154 4.65 3.12 1.92
CA THR A 154 3.61 3.09 0.89
C THR A 154 3.83 1.86 0.02
N LEU A 155 2.80 1.03 -0.14
CA LEU A 155 2.75 0.05 -1.23
C LEU A 155 1.88 0.61 -2.35
N VAL A 156 2.29 0.35 -3.58
CA VAL A 156 1.58 0.79 -4.77
C VAL A 156 1.33 -0.40 -5.67
N THR A 157 0.06 -0.60 -6.02
CA THR A 157 -0.34 -1.49 -7.12
C THR A 157 -1.08 -0.66 -8.15
N ALA A 158 -0.68 -0.76 -9.40
CA ALA A 158 -1.41 -0.25 -10.55
C ALA A 158 -1.71 -1.41 -11.48
N ASP A 159 -2.99 -1.78 -11.59
CA ASP A 159 -3.52 -2.79 -12.49
C ASP A 159 -4.07 -2.12 -13.75
N PHE A 160 -3.81 -2.68 -14.91
CA PHE A 160 -4.19 -2.14 -16.21
C PHE A 160 -4.94 -3.17 -17.05
N ALA A 161 -5.81 -2.69 -17.96
CA ALA A 161 -6.47 -3.53 -18.96
C ALA A 161 -6.72 -2.76 -20.26
N GLY A 162 -6.69 -3.52 -21.38
CA GLY A 162 -7.02 -3.07 -22.74
C GLY A 162 -8.18 -3.84 -23.36
#